data_6adbd8274fdd4a49d088f70e90988b6d
#
_entry.id   6adbd8274fdd4a49d088f70e90988b6d
#
_cell.length_a   1.000
_cell.length_b   1.000
_cell.length_c   1.000
_cell.angle_alpha   90.00
_cell.angle_beta   90.00
_cell.angle_gamma   90.00
#
_symmetry.space_group_name_H-M   'P 1'
#
loop_
_entity.id
_entity.type
_entity.pdbx_description
1 polymer ?
#
loop_
_entity_poly.entity_id
_entity_poly.type
_entity_poly.pdbx_seq_one_letter_code
_entity_poly.pdbx_strand_id
1 'polypeptide(L)'
;MTRIATLPDFADEMPQILAVVELDQGVRINTNLVGLDEAEVKVGMRLQPVYAEVDAKGNRLLRFTGLDKDAEGLKALRAVEQPVVEAVVQVRQVALDDEAALQALVSDEFSAWSNQVVVDQGLIDSFALLSGDDYWIHTDPERARKHSPFGGTIAHGALVQILQSRMKLNLGYEITGFTNMVNYGSDRLRFPAPVPAGSTIHARARVKRVERVKSGTQLTLELNTHVVGSERPSVINELVILYM
;
A
#
# COMPACT_ATOMS: atom_id res chain seq x y z
N MET A 1 -5.07 -11.33 19.56
CA MET A 1 -5.62 -12.05 18.39
C MET A 1 -6.31 -11.06 17.49
N THR A 2 -6.01 -11.05 16.20
CA THR A 2 -6.76 -10.23 15.22
C THR A 2 -7.81 -11.09 14.54
N ARG A 3 -9.00 -10.49 14.32
CA ARG A 3 -10.12 -11.15 13.62
C ARG A 3 -10.39 -10.55 12.23
N ILE A 4 -9.56 -9.59 11.82
CA ILE A 4 -9.66 -8.91 10.52
C ILE A 4 -8.30 -9.00 9.86
N ALA A 5 -8.25 -9.54 8.64
CA ALA A 5 -7.02 -9.56 7.86
C ALA A 5 -6.62 -8.12 7.48
N THR A 6 -5.41 -7.72 7.83
CA THR A 6 -4.85 -6.42 7.44
C THR A 6 -4.37 -6.43 5.98
N LEU A 7 -4.14 -7.62 5.42
CA LEU A 7 -3.77 -7.83 4.01
C LEU A 7 -4.71 -8.87 3.40
N PRO A 8 -5.22 -8.66 2.18
CA PRO A 8 -6.13 -9.58 1.50
C PRO A 8 -5.57 -11.01 1.40
N ASP A 9 -4.26 -11.13 1.18
CA ASP A 9 -3.56 -12.43 1.06
C ASP A 9 -3.59 -13.29 2.32
N PHE A 10 -4.04 -12.73 3.45
CA PHE A 10 -4.17 -13.42 4.74
C PHE A 10 -5.62 -13.59 5.18
N ALA A 11 -6.59 -13.28 4.32
CA ALA A 11 -8.02 -13.36 4.67
C ALA A 11 -8.45 -14.77 5.07
N ASP A 12 -7.91 -15.78 4.38
CA ASP A 12 -8.24 -17.18 4.61
C ASP A 12 -7.54 -17.78 5.86
N GLU A 13 -6.63 -17.00 6.47
CA GLU A 13 -5.91 -17.42 7.67
C GLU A 13 -6.49 -16.80 8.96
N MET A 14 -7.69 -16.25 8.88
CA MET A 14 -8.34 -15.64 10.03
C MET A 14 -9.11 -16.65 10.90
N PRO A 15 -9.10 -16.50 12.21
CA PRO A 15 -8.40 -15.50 13.01
C PRO A 15 -6.89 -15.78 13.14
N GLN A 16 -6.05 -14.72 13.11
CA GLN A 16 -4.61 -14.86 13.31
C GLN A 16 -4.23 -14.66 14.77
N ILE A 17 -3.31 -15.49 15.27
CA ILE A 17 -2.71 -15.36 16.57
C ILE A 17 -1.36 -14.66 16.43
N LEU A 18 -1.29 -13.40 16.83
CA LEU A 18 -0.06 -12.61 16.86
C LEU A 18 0.68 -12.86 18.18
N ALA A 19 1.99 -13.08 18.11
CA ALA A 19 2.82 -13.32 19.27
C ALA A 19 4.17 -12.61 19.18
N VAL A 20 4.76 -12.35 20.34
CA VAL A 20 6.19 -12.05 20.48
C VAL A 20 6.89 -13.33 20.87
N VAL A 21 7.75 -13.83 19.99
CA VAL A 21 8.53 -15.05 20.20
C VAL A 21 9.97 -14.65 20.57
N GLU A 22 10.46 -15.17 21.69
CA GLU A 22 11.86 -15.00 22.10
C GLU A 22 12.66 -16.24 21.66
N LEU A 23 13.68 -15.99 20.86
CA LEU A 23 14.60 -17.03 20.39
C LEU A 23 15.59 -17.39 21.52
N ASP A 24 16.19 -18.58 21.45
CA ASP A 24 17.18 -19.05 22.45
C ASP A 24 18.39 -18.08 22.59
N GLN A 25 18.65 -17.25 21.57
CA GLN A 25 19.68 -16.19 21.60
C GLN A 25 19.23 -14.90 22.27
N GLY A 26 18.01 -14.85 22.83
CA GLY A 26 17.44 -13.68 23.50
C GLY A 26 16.84 -12.62 22.55
N VAL A 27 16.83 -12.86 21.24
CA VAL A 27 16.20 -11.96 20.27
C VAL A 27 14.70 -12.17 20.29
N ARG A 28 13.93 -11.07 20.27
CA ARG A 28 12.47 -11.09 20.22
C ARG A 28 11.99 -10.68 18.85
N ILE A 29 11.06 -11.46 18.28
CA ILE A 29 10.45 -11.20 16.98
C ILE A 29 8.92 -11.22 17.10
N ASN A 30 8.28 -10.30 16.40
CA ASN A 30 6.83 -10.30 16.21
C ASN A 30 6.49 -11.23 15.07
N THR A 31 5.57 -12.17 15.29
CA THR A 31 5.23 -13.19 14.30
C THR A 31 3.81 -13.71 14.53
N ASN A 32 3.36 -14.57 13.61
CA ASN A 32 2.09 -15.28 13.74
C ASN A 32 2.35 -16.71 14.24
N LEU A 33 1.46 -17.19 15.12
CA LEU A 33 1.36 -18.60 15.46
C LEU A 33 0.37 -19.27 14.49
N VAL A 34 0.73 -20.45 14.00
CA VAL A 34 -0.07 -21.23 13.04
C VAL A 34 -0.32 -22.64 13.58
N GLY A 35 -1.44 -23.26 13.16
CA GLY A 35 -1.80 -24.61 13.59
C GLY A 35 -2.08 -24.77 15.09
N LEU A 36 -2.46 -23.67 15.76
CA LEU A 36 -2.82 -23.63 17.18
C LEU A 36 -4.17 -22.94 17.35
N ASP A 37 -5.01 -23.50 18.22
CA ASP A 37 -6.20 -22.83 18.68
C ASP A 37 -5.86 -21.82 19.80
N GLU A 38 -6.67 -20.76 19.94
CA GLU A 38 -6.46 -19.73 20.96
C GLU A 38 -6.33 -20.33 22.37
N ALA A 39 -7.10 -21.38 22.66
CA ALA A 39 -7.08 -22.06 23.96
C ALA A 39 -5.77 -22.82 24.26
N GLU A 40 -5.02 -23.18 23.21
CA GLU A 40 -3.74 -23.89 23.32
C GLU A 40 -2.58 -22.94 23.63
N VAL A 41 -2.74 -21.64 23.32
CA VAL A 41 -1.65 -20.65 23.44
C VAL A 41 -1.45 -20.19 24.87
N LYS A 42 -0.23 -20.36 25.38
CA LYS A 42 0.19 -19.95 26.72
C LYS A 42 1.49 -19.15 26.65
N VAL A 43 1.60 -18.14 27.49
CA VAL A 43 2.86 -17.39 27.65
C VAL A 43 3.94 -18.35 28.19
N GLY A 44 5.11 -18.33 27.55
CA GLY A 44 6.25 -19.20 27.91
C GLY A 44 6.18 -20.61 27.32
N MET A 45 5.19 -20.93 26.47
CA MET A 45 5.19 -22.20 25.74
C MET A 45 6.36 -22.26 24.77
N ARG A 46 6.89 -23.45 24.57
CA ARG A 46 7.96 -23.69 23.58
C ARG A 46 7.37 -23.86 22.20
N LEU A 47 8.06 -23.26 21.21
CA LEU A 47 7.61 -23.22 19.83
C LEU A 47 8.71 -23.72 18.90
N GLN A 48 8.31 -24.15 17.70
CA GLN A 48 9.21 -24.48 16.59
C GLN A 48 8.90 -23.60 15.39
N PRO A 49 9.91 -23.26 14.54
CA PRO A 49 9.71 -22.44 13.37
C PRO A 49 8.98 -23.18 12.25
N VAL A 50 8.15 -22.44 11.51
CA VAL A 50 7.48 -22.89 10.28
C VAL A 50 7.81 -21.90 9.18
N TYR A 51 8.38 -22.38 8.08
CA TYR A 51 8.69 -21.57 6.90
C TYR A 51 7.65 -21.87 5.81
N ALA A 52 6.59 -21.08 5.77
CA ALA A 52 5.55 -21.20 4.75
C ALA A 52 5.90 -20.38 3.51
N GLU A 53 5.72 -20.96 2.32
CA GLU A 53 5.78 -20.19 1.08
C GLU A 53 4.54 -19.31 0.98
N VAL A 54 4.75 -18.04 0.60
CA VAL A 54 3.68 -17.05 0.59
C VAL A 54 3.29 -16.56 -0.80
N ASP A 55 4.13 -16.82 -1.80
CA ASP A 55 3.85 -16.45 -3.19
C ASP A 55 4.59 -17.35 -4.19
N ALA A 56 4.20 -17.23 -5.47
CA ALA A 56 4.82 -17.96 -6.58
C ALA A 56 6.28 -17.56 -6.87
N LYS A 57 6.81 -16.52 -6.22
CA LYS A 57 8.20 -16.06 -6.34
C LYS A 57 9.13 -16.76 -5.35
N GLY A 58 8.59 -17.66 -4.51
CA GLY A 58 9.36 -18.40 -3.52
C GLY A 58 9.68 -17.60 -2.25
N ASN A 59 8.98 -16.50 -2.01
CA ASN A 59 9.11 -15.79 -0.73
C ASN A 59 8.59 -16.69 0.39
N ARG A 60 9.29 -16.68 1.52
CA ARG A 60 8.94 -17.48 2.70
C ARG A 60 8.67 -16.56 3.88
N LEU A 61 7.64 -16.90 4.64
CA LEU A 61 7.32 -16.21 5.89
C LEU A 61 7.68 -17.09 7.07
N LEU A 62 8.49 -16.57 7.99
CA LEU A 62 8.80 -17.24 9.25
C LEU A 62 7.62 -17.09 10.21
N ARG A 63 7.07 -18.22 10.60
CA ARG A 63 6.01 -18.36 11.61
C ARG A 63 6.43 -19.37 12.65
N PHE A 64 5.60 -19.59 13.67
CA PHE A 64 5.87 -20.58 14.71
C PHE A 64 4.62 -21.40 15.04
N THR A 65 4.86 -22.63 15.52
CA THR A 65 3.81 -23.52 16.01
C THR A 65 4.29 -24.26 17.28
N GLY A 66 3.39 -24.98 17.94
CA GLY A 66 3.75 -25.82 19.08
C GLY A 66 4.72 -26.95 18.70
N LEU A 67 5.55 -27.41 19.65
CA LEU A 67 6.49 -28.51 19.40
C LEU A 67 5.81 -29.85 19.06
N ASP A 68 4.56 -30.00 19.45
CA ASP A 68 3.71 -31.17 19.20
C ASP A 68 2.99 -31.17 17.86
N LYS A 69 3.12 -30.08 17.10
CA LYS A 69 2.45 -29.92 15.80
C LYS A 69 3.35 -30.32 14.63
N ASP A 70 2.75 -30.79 13.55
CA ASP A 70 3.47 -31.10 12.31
C ASP A 70 3.85 -29.82 11.55
N ALA A 71 5.07 -29.33 11.79
CA ALA A 71 5.58 -28.13 11.14
C ALA A 71 5.73 -28.29 9.60
N GLU A 72 5.98 -29.51 9.10
CA GLU A 72 6.09 -29.78 7.66
C GLU A 72 4.70 -29.76 7.00
N GLY A 73 3.68 -30.34 7.65
CA GLY A 73 2.29 -30.28 7.17
C GLY A 73 1.76 -28.84 7.11
N LEU A 74 2.17 -27.99 8.04
CA LEU A 74 1.78 -26.57 8.07
C LEU A 74 2.40 -25.73 6.94
N LYS A 75 3.48 -26.18 6.30
CA LYS A 75 4.05 -25.55 5.12
C LYS A 75 3.13 -25.67 3.89
N ALA A 76 2.33 -26.74 3.84
CA ALA A 76 1.40 -27.00 2.74
C ALA A 76 0.08 -26.23 2.82
N LEU A 77 -0.21 -25.53 3.92
CA LEU A 77 -1.47 -24.83 4.13
C LEU A 77 -1.69 -23.60 3.22
N ARG A 78 -0.78 -23.33 2.28
CA ARG A 78 -0.89 -22.23 1.33
C ARG A 78 -0.78 -22.59 -0.14
N ALA A 79 -1.19 -23.76 -0.52
CA ALA A 79 -1.45 -24.02 -1.94
C ALA A 79 -2.85 -23.52 -2.33
N VAL A 80 -3.16 -22.27 -2.11
CA VAL A 80 -4.21 -21.61 -2.89
C VAL A 80 -3.54 -21.04 -4.12
N GLU A 81 -3.51 -21.83 -5.19
CA GLU A 81 -3.38 -21.34 -6.54
C GLU A 81 -4.53 -20.36 -6.81
N GLN A 82 -4.34 -19.09 -6.47
CA GLN A 82 -5.01 -18.09 -7.25
C GLN A 82 -4.23 -17.97 -8.55
N PRO A 83 -4.84 -18.24 -9.70
CA PRO A 83 -4.23 -17.85 -10.95
C PRO A 83 -4.15 -16.33 -10.91
N VAL A 84 -2.98 -15.78 -10.60
CA VAL A 84 -2.64 -14.44 -10.99
C VAL A 84 -2.56 -14.50 -12.50
N VAL A 85 -3.69 -14.27 -13.15
CA VAL A 85 -3.71 -13.87 -14.54
C VAL A 85 -3.18 -12.42 -14.51
N GLU A 86 -1.88 -12.28 -14.30
CA GLU A 86 -1.17 -11.13 -14.80
C GLU A 86 -1.29 -11.25 -16.32
N ALA A 87 -2.28 -10.58 -16.88
CA ALA A 87 -2.17 -10.20 -18.28
C ALA A 87 -0.80 -9.53 -18.35
N VAL A 88 0.13 -10.15 -19.11
CA VAL A 88 1.43 -9.56 -19.42
C VAL A 88 1.10 -8.32 -20.25
N VAL A 89 0.81 -7.22 -19.59
CA VAL A 89 0.76 -5.92 -20.23
C VAL A 89 2.20 -5.71 -20.68
N GLN A 90 2.43 -5.76 -22.00
CA GLN A 90 3.74 -5.40 -22.54
C GLN A 90 4.00 -3.94 -22.18
N VAL A 91 4.74 -3.73 -21.10
CA VAL A 91 5.14 -2.41 -20.66
C VAL A 91 6.18 -1.89 -21.64
N ARG A 92 5.88 -0.79 -22.31
CA ARG A 92 6.80 -0.14 -23.24
C ARG A 92 8.01 0.38 -22.47
N GLN A 93 9.21 -0.10 -22.81
CA GLN A 93 10.45 0.46 -22.28
C GLN A 93 10.78 1.77 -23.00
N VAL A 94 11.06 2.83 -22.25
CA VAL A 94 11.42 4.16 -22.75
C VAL A 94 12.75 4.56 -22.12
N ALA A 95 13.78 4.64 -22.95
CA ALA A 95 15.11 5.01 -22.48
C ALA A 95 15.18 6.50 -22.11
N LEU A 96 15.88 6.83 -21.03
CA LEU A 96 15.98 8.21 -20.52
C LEU A 96 16.68 9.15 -21.52
N ASP A 97 17.54 8.64 -22.40
CA ASP A 97 18.26 9.38 -23.42
C ASP A 97 17.45 9.53 -24.73
N ASP A 98 16.33 8.80 -24.89
CA ASP A 98 15.42 8.96 -26.03
C ASP A 98 14.40 10.08 -25.75
N GLU A 99 14.81 11.32 -26.04
CA GLU A 99 14.00 12.50 -25.81
C GLU A 99 12.67 12.47 -26.59
N ALA A 100 12.68 11.97 -27.82
CA ALA A 100 11.48 11.89 -28.65
C ALA A 100 10.46 10.90 -28.06
N ALA A 101 10.93 9.73 -27.61
CA ALA A 101 10.08 8.75 -26.95
C ALA A 101 9.54 9.24 -25.60
N LEU A 102 10.33 10.01 -24.84
CA LEU A 102 9.88 10.65 -23.60
C LEU A 102 8.81 11.71 -23.85
N GLN A 103 9.02 12.59 -24.83
CA GLN A 103 8.02 13.62 -25.19
C GLN A 103 6.72 12.98 -25.70
N ALA A 104 6.78 11.85 -26.36
CA ALA A 104 5.61 11.10 -26.81
C ALA A 104 4.78 10.47 -25.66
N LEU A 105 5.27 10.49 -24.41
CA LEU A 105 4.49 10.08 -23.23
C LEU A 105 3.51 11.16 -22.78
N VAL A 106 3.71 12.42 -23.16
CA VAL A 106 2.82 13.53 -22.78
C VAL A 106 1.44 13.28 -23.38
N SER A 107 0.41 13.27 -22.55
CA SER A 107 -0.96 12.92 -22.95
C SER A 107 -1.99 13.66 -22.10
N ASP A 108 -3.13 13.95 -22.71
CA ASP A 108 -4.33 14.42 -22.01
C ASP A 108 -5.16 13.25 -21.44
N GLU A 109 -4.88 12.03 -21.86
CA GLU A 109 -5.58 10.84 -21.39
C GLU A 109 -4.93 10.27 -20.12
N PHE A 110 -5.77 9.88 -19.17
CA PHE A 110 -5.32 9.20 -17.95
C PHE A 110 -5.11 7.70 -18.20
N SER A 111 -4.18 7.14 -17.45
CA SER A 111 -3.99 5.69 -17.36
C SER A 111 -5.24 4.96 -16.87
N ALA A 112 -5.25 3.64 -16.97
CA ALA A 112 -6.18 2.82 -16.22
C ALA A 112 -6.01 3.05 -14.70
N TRP A 113 -7.05 2.69 -13.93
CA TRP A 113 -7.02 2.79 -12.47
C TRP A 113 -5.96 1.87 -11.84
N SER A 114 -5.36 2.34 -10.76
CA SER A 114 -4.46 1.55 -9.92
C SER A 114 -5.21 0.46 -9.14
N ASN A 115 -4.47 -0.36 -8.40
CA ASN A 115 -5.03 -1.12 -7.29
C ASN A 115 -5.73 -0.20 -6.29
N GLN A 116 -6.61 -0.79 -5.50
CA GLN A 116 -7.38 -0.10 -4.47
C GLN A 116 -6.66 -0.14 -3.12
N VAL A 117 -6.88 0.91 -2.31
CA VAL A 117 -6.34 1.05 -0.94
C VAL A 117 -7.49 1.46 -0.02
N VAL A 118 -7.69 0.72 1.06
CA VAL A 118 -8.68 1.06 2.09
C VAL A 118 -8.07 2.08 3.05
N VAL A 119 -8.83 3.13 3.37
CA VAL A 119 -8.46 4.20 4.31
C VAL A 119 -9.36 4.10 5.54
N ASP A 120 -9.03 3.22 6.45
CA ASP A 120 -9.77 3.02 7.69
C ASP A 120 -9.39 4.03 8.78
N GLN A 121 -10.16 4.06 9.88
CA GLN A 121 -9.89 4.95 11.01
C GLN A 121 -8.53 4.68 11.66
N GLY A 122 -8.12 3.41 11.75
CA GLY A 122 -6.83 3.05 12.35
C GLY A 122 -5.63 3.62 11.59
N LEU A 123 -5.72 3.67 10.25
CA LEU A 123 -4.72 4.31 9.40
C LEU A 123 -4.70 5.84 9.59
N ILE A 124 -5.87 6.46 9.74
CA ILE A 124 -6.02 7.89 10.01
C ILE A 124 -5.43 8.25 11.37
N ASP A 125 -5.74 7.47 12.41
CA ASP A 125 -5.22 7.67 13.77
C ASP A 125 -3.69 7.49 13.82
N SER A 126 -3.16 6.51 13.10
CA SER A 126 -1.72 6.29 12.97
C SER A 126 -1.01 7.48 12.31
N PHE A 127 -1.64 8.07 11.30
CA PHE A 127 -1.11 9.27 10.65
C PHE A 127 -1.21 10.51 11.55
N ALA A 128 -2.30 10.68 12.30
CA ALA A 128 -2.46 11.75 13.28
C ALA A 128 -1.34 11.69 14.33
N LEU A 129 -1.06 10.49 14.86
CA LEU A 129 0.04 10.28 15.81
C LEU A 129 1.41 10.61 15.21
N LEU A 130 1.65 10.21 13.96
CA LEU A 130 2.92 10.45 13.27
C LEU A 130 3.14 11.93 12.94
N SER A 131 2.10 12.60 12.46
CA SER A 131 2.18 13.99 11.96
C SER A 131 1.99 15.05 13.06
N GLY A 132 1.35 14.67 14.17
CA GLY A 132 0.89 15.61 15.20
C GLY A 132 -0.39 16.37 14.83
N ASP A 133 -1.04 16.05 13.70
CA ASP A 133 -2.33 16.63 13.32
C ASP A 133 -3.46 15.77 13.87
N ASP A 134 -3.83 16.05 15.11
CA ASP A 134 -4.87 15.34 15.88
C ASP A 134 -6.24 16.05 15.83
N TYR A 135 -6.46 16.94 14.85
CA TYR A 135 -7.71 17.68 14.76
C TYR A 135 -8.92 16.76 14.72
N TRP A 136 -9.95 17.08 15.53
CA TRP A 136 -11.09 16.22 15.83
C TRP A 136 -11.82 15.66 14.60
N ILE A 137 -11.80 16.39 13.48
CA ILE A 137 -12.44 15.96 12.23
C ILE A 137 -11.84 14.67 11.67
N HIS A 138 -10.62 14.33 12.11
CA HIS A 138 -9.88 13.12 11.73
C HIS A 138 -9.95 12.05 12.82
N THR A 139 -9.90 12.47 14.11
CA THR A 139 -9.58 11.58 15.23
C THR A 139 -10.72 11.32 16.21
N ASP A 140 -11.85 12.02 16.09
CA ASP A 140 -13.01 11.85 16.98
C ASP A 140 -14.28 11.44 16.19
N PRO A 141 -14.52 10.14 15.99
CA PRO A 141 -15.66 9.65 15.21
C PRO A 141 -17.03 10.04 15.81
N GLU A 142 -17.12 10.16 17.15
CA GLU A 142 -18.39 10.54 17.78
C GLU A 142 -18.74 12.00 17.55
N ARG A 143 -17.77 12.87 17.77
CA ARG A 143 -17.91 14.29 17.49
C ARG A 143 -18.09 14.56 16.01
N ALA A 144 -17.34 13.86 15.15
CA ALA A 144 -17.46 14.03 13.71
C ALA A 144 -18.83 13.61 13.18
N ARG A 145 -19.42 12.55 13.69
CA ARG A 145 -20.79 12.12 13.34
C ARG A 145 -21.85 13.16 13.66
N LYS A 146 -21.65 13.93 14.76
CA LYS A 146 -22.60 14.93 15.24
C LYS A 146 -22.42 16.32 14.61
N HIS A 147 -21.17 16.69 14.30
CA HIS A 147 -20.81 18.07 14.01
C HIS A 147 -20.02 18.26 12.70
N SER A 148 -19.48 17.20 12.11
CA SER A 148 -18.77 17.29 10.83
C SER A 148 -19.75 17.50 9.67
N PRO A 149 -19.47 18.42 8.74
CA PRO A 149 -20.27 18.57 7.53
C PRO A 149 -20.16 17.36 6.60
N PHE A 150 -19.27 16.40 6.90
CA PHE A 150 -19.03 15.19 6.11
C PHE A 150 -19.73 13.95 6.68
N GLY A 151 -20.48 14.09 7.79
CA GLY A 151 -21.24 13.00 8.43
C GLY A 151 -20.42 11.98 9.20
N GLY A 152 -19.11 12.19 9.32
CA GLY A 152 -18.16 11.32 10.00
C GLY A 152 -16.73 11.88 9.93
N THR A 153 -15.77 11.07 10.35
CA THR A 153 -14.35 11.41 10.20
C THR A 153 -13.89 11.28 8.74
N ILE A 154 -12.92 12.08 8.38
CA ILE A 154 -12.28 12.08 7.07
C ILE A 154 -10.76 11.92 7.22
N ALA A 155 -10.12 11.37 6.21
CA ALA A 155 -8.67 11.29 6.16
C ALA A 155 -8.02 12.66 5.98
N HIS A 156 -6.82 12.85 6.54
CA HIS A 156 -5.97 13.99 6.22
C HIS A 156 -5.62 14.00 4.73
N GLY A 157 -5.68 15.15 4.10
CA GLY A 157 -5.28 15.25 2.70
C GLY A 157 -3.85 14.78 2.45
N ALA A 158 -2.93 15.11 3.36
CA ALA A 158 -1.54 14.66 3.32
C ALA A 158 -1.40 13.12 3.44
N LEU A 159 -2.21 12.46 4.26
CA LEU A 159 -2.25 11.00 4.31
C LEU A 159 -2.63 10.41 2.96
N VAL A 160 -3.71 10.92 2.33
CA VAL A 160 -4.15 10.43 1.02
C VAL A 160 -3.09 10.64 -0.05
N GLN A 161 -2.36 11.75 0.00
CA GLN A 161 -1.20 11.99 -0.88
C GLN A 161 -0.10 10.94 -0.67
N ILE A 162 0.28 10.67 0.57
CA ILE A 162 1.34 9.68 0.87
C ILE A 162 0.92 8.27 0.43
N LEU A 163 -0.37 7.93 0.56
CA LEU A 163 -0.90 6.64 0.12
C LEU A 163 -0.80 6.42 -1.39
N GLN A 164 -0.56 7.47 -2.19
CA GLN A 164 -0.27 7.32 -3.62
C GLN A 164 0.91 6.37 -3.87
N SER A 165 1.87 6.27 -2.95
CA SER A 165 2.99 5.32 -3.03
C SER A 165 2.58 3.84 -2.91
N ARG A 166 1.39 3.55 -2.37
CA ARG A 166 0.82 2.19 -2.32
C ARG A 166 0.05 1.82 -3.59
N MET A 167 -0.17 2.78 -4.47
CA MET A 167 -0.97 2.62 -5.68
C MET A 167 -0.06 2.25 -6.85
N LYS A 168 -0.21 1.04 -7.37
CA LYS A 168 0.50 0.58 -8.56
C LYS A 168 -0.15 1.19 -9.78
N LEU A 169 0.41 2.28 -10.27
CA LEU A 169 -0.09 2.96 -11.47
C LEU A 169 0.19 2.10 -12.71
N ASN A 170 -0.81 1.92 -13.55
CA ASN A 170 -0.66 1.25 -14.83
C ASN A 170 -0.41 2.29 -15.93
N LEU A 171 0.83 2.78 -16.03
CA LEU A 171 1.20 3.81 -16.99
C LEU A 171 1.43 3.27 -18.41
N GLY A 172 1.53 1.94 -18.60
CA GLY A 172 1.82 1.30 -19.88
C GLY A 172 3.27 1.48 -20.36
N TYR A 173 4.11 2.15 -19.59
CA TYR A 173 5.53 2.34 -19.87
C TYR A 173 6.39 2.27 -18.61
N GLU A 174 7.66 2.02 -18.81
CA GLU A 174 8.71 2.05 -17.79
C GLU A 174 9.90 2.85 -18.32
N ILE A 175 10.39 3.81 -17.52
CA ILE A 175 11.61 4.57 -17.86
C ILE A 175 12.82 3.73 -17.51
N THR A 176 13.79 3.66 -18.43
CA THR A 176 15.02 2.90 -18.27
C THR A 176 16.24 3.77 -18.52
N GLY A 177 17.43 3.27 -18.17
CA GLY A 177 18.70 3.95 -18.44
C GLY A 177 19.02 5.09 -17.46
N PHE A 178 18.36 5.19 -16.30
CA PHE A 178 18.71 6.10 -15.23
C PHE A 178 19.53 5.39 -14.14
N THR A 179 20.33 6.14 -13.41
CA THR A 179 21.09 5.62 -12.26
C THR A 179 20.37 5.90 -10.94
N ASN A 180 19.54 6.94 -10.90
CA ASN A 180 18.78 7.31 -9.71
C ASN A 180 17.47 8.03 -10.09
N MET A 181 16.47 7.91 -9.22
CA MET A 181 15.18 8.54 -9.38
C MET A 181 14.71 9.10 -8.03
N VAL A 182 14.32 10.37 -8.00
CA VAL A 182 13.83 11.00 -6.77
C VAL A 182 12.47 11.68 -7.00
N ASN A 183 11.63 11.63 -5.98
CA ASN A 183 10.48 12.49 -5.87
C ASN A 183 11.00 13.92 -5.60
N TYR A 184 10.96 14.78 -6.61
CA TYR A 184 11.51 16.12 -6.53
C TYR A 184 10.55 17.10 -5.83
N GLY A 185 9.26 16.86 -5.97
CA GLY A 185 8.22 17.69 -5.35
C GLY A 185 6.89 17.64 -6.09
N SER A 186 6.06 18.64 -5.84
CA SER A 186 4.76 18.79 -6.50
C SER A 186 4.58 20.25 -6.94
N ASP A 187 4.33 20.46 -8.23
CA ASP A 187 4.05 21.79 -8.77
C ASP A 187 2.65 22.27 -8.34
N ARG A 188 1.74 21.33 -8.14
CA ARG A 188 0.38 21.61 -7.69
C ARG A 188 -0.13 20.47 -6.84
N LEU A 189 -0.69 20.80 -5.66
CA LEU A 189 -1.38 19.87 -4.78
C LEU A 189 -2.71 20.49 -4.33
N ARG A 190 -3.81 19.75 -4.49
CA ARG A 190 -5.15 20.16 -4.07
C ARG A 190 -5.93 18.98 -3.53
N PHE A 191 -6.81 19.25 -2.56
CA PHE A 191 -7.71 18.31 -1.91
C PHE A 191 -9.17 18.70 -2.14
N PRO A 192 -9.71 18.49 -3.35
CA PRO A 192 -11.01 19.05 -3.73
C PRO A 192 -12.22 18.30 -3.15
N ALA A 193 -12.06 17.06 -2.71
CA ALA A 193 -13.10 16.26 -2.07
C ALA A 193 -12.55 15.48 -0.86
N PRO A 194 -13.34 15.32 0.21
CA PRO A 194 -12.95 14.54 1.38
C PRO A 194 -12.84 13.04 1.04
N VAL A 195 -12.04 12.32 1.84
CA VAL A 195 -12.02 10.86 1.89
C VAL A 195 -12.58 10.43 3.24
N PRO A 196 -13.86 10.00 3.34
CA PRO A 196 -14.43 9.51 4.58
C PRO A 196 -13.68 8.29 5.11
N ALA A 197 -13.56 8.16 6.43
CA ALA A 197 -13.00 6.95 7.05
C ALA A 197 -13.77 5.70 6.61
N GLY A 198 -13.05 4.62 6.31
CA GLY A 198 -13.61 3.39 5.75
C GLY A 198 -13.75 3.38 4.22
N SER A 199 -13.43 4.49 3.54
CA SER A 199 -13.48 4.54 2.07
C SER A 199 -12.35 3.75 1.44
N THR A 200 -12.62 3.26 0.24
CA THR A 200 -11.62 2.69 -0.66
C THR A 200 -11.23 3.73 -1.70
N ILE A 201 -9.94 3.93 -1.90
CA ILE A 201 -9.40 4.88 -2.88
C ILE A 201 -8.58 4.19 -3.96
N HIS A 202 -8.51 4.79 -5.13
CA HIS A 202 -7.67 4.40 -6.26
C HIS A 202 -7.16 5.65 -6.98
N ALA A 203 -6.14 5.48 -7.82
CA ALA A 203 -5.57 6.59 -8.57
C ALA A 203 -5.38 6.26 -10.05
N ARG A 204 -5.27 7.30 -10.85
CA ARG A 204 -4.85 7.27 -12.25
C ARG A 204 -3.95 8.45 -12.52
N ALA A 205 -3.06 8.30 -13.49
CA ALA A 205 -2.11 9.34 -13.81
C ALA A 205 -1.96 9.55 -15.30
N ARG A 206 -1.43 10.72 -15.67
CA ARG A 206 -0.96 11.04 -17.01
C ARG A 206 0.33 11.82 -16.96
N VAL A 207 1.16 11.74 -17.98
CA VAL A 207 2.33 12.61 -18.12
C VAL A 207 1.87 13.96 -18.65
N LYS A 208 2.09 14.99 -17.85
CA LYS A 208 1.78 16.37 -18.26
C LYS A 208 2.93 17.05 -19.00
N ARG A 209 4.16 16.74 -18.58
CA ARG A 209 5.33 17.45 -19.05
C ARG A 209 6.57 16.61 -18.85
N VAL A 210 7.49 16.73 -19.80
CA VAL A 210 8.85 16.19 -19.76
C VAL A 210 9.82 17.34 -20.03
N GLU A 211 10.79 17.54 -19.17
CA GLU A 211 11.76 18.64 -19.27
C GLU A 211 13.17 18.18 -18.98
N ARG A 212 14.10 18.55 -19.85
CA ARG A 212 15.54 18.40 -19.57
C ARG A 212 16.00 19.51 -18.66
N VAL A 213 16.65 19.12 -17.57
CA VAL A 213 17.26 20.04 -16.62
C VAL A 213 18.75 19.71 -16.46
N LYS A 214 19.52 20.58 -15.83
CA LYS A 214 20.97 20.38 -15.64
C LYS A 214 21.30 19.08 -14.90
N SER A 215 20.44 18.64 -13.98
CA SER A 215 20.63 17.46 -13.13
C SER A 215 19.99 16.18 -13.69
N GLY A 216 19.35 16.22 -14.85
CA GLY A 216 18.67 15.05 -15.43
C GLY A 216 17.43 15.39 -16.23
N THR A 217 16.40 14.53 -16.15
CA THR A 217 15.11 14.73 -16.80
C THR A 217 14.01 14.73 -15.78
N GLN A 218 13.17 15.75 -15.79
CA GLN A 218 11.97 15.85 -14.96
C GLN A 218 10.74 15.37 -15.75
N LEU A 219 9.99 14.46 -15.15
CA LEU A 219 8.64 14.10 -15.58
C LEU A 219 7.64 14.66 -14.58
N THR A 220 6.69 15.48 -15.06
CA THR A 220 5.55 15.91 -14.26
C THR A 220 4.35 15.03 -14.55
N LEU A 221 3.92 14.26 -13.55
CA LEU A 221 2.74 13.41 -13.60
C LEU A 221 1.56 14.13 -12.94
N GLU A 222 0.44 14.28 -13.64
CA GLU A 222 -0.81 14.60 -12.97
C GLU A 222 -1.41 13.30 -12.43
N LEU A 223 -1.41 13.17 -11.10
CA LEU A 223 -1.87 12.00 -10.36
C LEU A 223 -3.17 12.36 -9.62
N ASN A 224 -4.27 11.76 -10.04
CA ASN A 224 -5.59 12.00 -9.47
C ASN A 224 -6.05 10.79 -8.66
N THR A 225 -6.27 11.01 -7.35
CA THR A 225 -6.81 10.00 -6.43
C THR A 225 -8.29 10.25 -6.21
N HIS A 226 -9.09 9.20 -6.29
CA HIS A 226 -10.54 9.25 -6.08
C HIS A 226 -10.96 8.24 -5.01
N VAL A 227 -12.04 8.53 -4.31
CA VAL A 227 -12.83 7.49 -3.65
C VAL A 227 -13.50 6.66 -4.74
N VAL A 228 -13.46 5.33 -4.61
CA VAL A 228 -14.08 4.43 -5.58
C VAL A 228 -15.57 4.75 -5.71
N GLY A 229 -16.03 4.93 -6.94
CA GLY A 229 -17.40 5.35 -7.25
C GLY A 229 -17.62 6.87 -7.24
N SER A 230 -16.61 7.70 -6.90
CA SER A 230 -16.71 9.16 -6.97
C SER A 230 -16.06 9.70 -8.25
N GLU A 231 -16.79 10.55 -8.96
CA GLU A 231 -16.24 11.24 -10.15
C GLU A 231 -15.27 12.37 -9.78
N ARG A 232 -15.48 13.00 -8.60
CA ARG A 232 -14.65 14.10 -8.16
C ARG A 232 -13.39 13.57 -7.49
N PRO A 233 -12.17 14.00 -7.91
CA PRO A 233 -10.94 13.61 -7.27
C PRO A 233 -10.86 14.12 -5.83
N SER A 234 -10.30 13.29 -4.95
CA SER A 234 -9.97 13.68 -3.57
C SER A 234 -8.59 14.31 -3.45
N VAL A 235 -7.66 13.90 -4.33
CA VAL A 235 -6.34 14.54 -4.45
C VAL A 235 -6.03 14.76 -5.92
N ILE A 236 -5.56 15.95 -6.26
CA ILE A 236 -4.92 16.29 -7.53
C ILE A 236 -3.48 16.66 -7.20
N ASN A 237 -2.53 15.88 -7.70
CA ASN A 237 -1.10 16.07 -7.45
C ASN A 237 -0.34 16.12 -8.78
N GLU A 238 0.27 17.26 -9.09
CA GLU A 238 1.22 17.38 -10.19
C GLU A 238 2.62 17.02 -9.64
N LEU A 239 2.86 15.72 -9.55
CA LEU A 239 4.08 15.14 -8.99
C LEU A 239 5.23 15.28 -9.97
N VAL A 240 6.33 15.86 -9.52
CA VAL A 240 7.57 15.99 -10.30
C VAL A 240 8.56 14.91 -9.87
N ILE A 241 8.93 14.06 -10.81
CA ILE A 241 9.95 13.02 -10.63
C ILE A 241 11.19 13.42 -11.42
N LEU A 242 12.35 13.42 -10.77
CA LEU A 242 13.64 13.68 -11.41
C LEU A 242 14.40 12.37 -11.60
N TYR A 243 14.69 12.05 -12.84
CA TYR A 243 15.56 10.94 -13.26
C TYR A 243 16.96 11.44 -13.57
N MET A 244 17.98 10.74 -13.03
CA MET A 244 19.41 11.11 -13.13
C MET A 244 20.25 9.95 -13.66
#